data_045cf3880c28e73c1ea9c963f61354fe
#
_entry.id   045cf3880c28e73c1ea9c963f61354fe
#
_cell.length_a   1.000
_cell.length_b   1.000
_cell.length_c   1.000
_cell.angle_alpha   90.00
_cell.angle_beta   90.00
_cell.angle_gamma   90.00
#
_symmetry.space_group_name_H-M   'P 1'
#
loop_
_entity.id
_entity.type
_entity.pdbx_description
1 polymer ?
#
loop_
_entity_poly.entity_id
_entity_poly.type
_entity_poly.pdbx_seq_one_letter_code
_entity_poly.pdbx_strand_id
1 'polypeptide(L)'
;MSAFRMSQPPNVVAIDLGAESCRVSLLQWNGDVPQIDLVHRSSNGPVARGHSLRWNLQGLLNDVSIGLRLCAERTSDPIASIGVDGWAVDYVRLNKDGVPIGDPYCYRDERTLASGAAIEEACPAAFLYRETGVQPLRINTLYQLVADRHAGVPQRCRWANLPEYVLSQLGGRIVAELTNAAHTGLLDARANAWNKAVFGCAGLDFDAAPELVSTGSDIGVVNPDLRRLARFAATRLIAPACHDTASAVAGIPAEGDAWAYISSGTWSLPGALLDHPVLSDEARNAGFTNLRAAGGQYCFHKNVNGMWLLKQVQKQLCVHESACNLRELIAAAERSACPHGVVNVDEPRLLLPGKLASLMNQQLLEQGLPVIPEEESSLPAFARLIFQSLAQRYEEVLGDLVGLTGRKLERIYVVGGGSLNAFLNQLTAEATGLPLSCGVVESSTIGNFAVQLASLEGAPDARDRIRHWAKVLNSSAEC
;
A
#
# COMPACT_ATOMS: atom_id res chain seq x y z
N MET A 1 -24.82 -22.60 16.54
CA MET A 1 -23.81 -21.92 17.35
C MET A 1 -24.31 -20.51 17.63
N SER A 2 -24.53 -20.15 18.88
CA SER A 2 -25.09 -18.86 19.29
C SER A 2 -24.10 -17.75 18.94
N ALA A 3 -24.51 -16.82 18.07
CA ALA A 3 -23.75 -15.60 17.81
C ALA A 3 -23.68 -14.82 19.13
N PHE A 4 -22.47 -14.69 19.69
CA PHE A 4 -22.20 -13.76 20.78
C PHE A 4 -22.47 -12.35 20.24
N ARG A 5 -23.66 -11.79 20.49
CA ARG A 5 -23.86 -10.35 20.36
C ARG A 5 -23.04 -9.70 21.46
N MET A 6 -21.89 -9.14 21.12
CA MET A 6 -21.22 -8.20 22.01
C MET A 6 -22.18 -7.04 22.28
N SER A 7 -22.33 -6.66 23.53
CA SER A 7 -23.26 -5.58 23.94
C SER A 7 -22.83 -4.20 23.38
N GLN A 8 -21.60 -4.04 23.00
CA GLN A 8 -21.01 -2.88 22.34
C GLN A 8 -19.76 -3.35 21.57
N PRO A 9 -19.50 -2.81 20.34
CA PRO A 9 -18.27 -3.14 19.63
C PRO A 9 -17.03 -2.67 20.41
N PRO A 10 -15.90 -3.38 20.33
CA PRO A 10 -14.71 -3.07 21.12
C PRO A 10 -13.91 -1.90 20.55
N ASN A 11 -13.17 -1.19 21.42
CA ASN A 11 -12.15 -0.25 20.99
C ASN A 11 -10.95 -1.01 20.43
N VAL A 12 -10.41 -0.50 19.33
CA VAL A 12 -9.23 -1.09 18.66
C VAL A 12 -8.28 0.00 18.18
N VAL A 13 -7.00 -0.34 18.03
CA VAL A 13 -5.96 0.56 17.53
C VAL A 13 -5.46 0.07 16.18
N ALA A 14 -5.35 0.99 15.22
CA ALA A 14 -4.68 0.76 13.95
C ALA A 14 -3.39 1.59 13.89
N ILE A 15 -2.32 0.95 13.43
CA ILE A 15 -1.03 1.57 13.15
C ILE A 15 -0.79 1.44 11.65
N ASP A 16 -0.71 2.58 10.95
CA ASP A 16 -0.40 2.66 9.52
C ASP A 16 1.03 3.17 9.36
N LEU A 17 1.92 2.30 8.93
CA LEU A 17 3.30 2.63 8.61
C LEU A 17 3.37 3.08 7.15
N GLY A 18 3.18 4.36 6.88
CA GLY A 18 3.34 4.90 5.53
C GLY A 18 4.80 5.26 5.24
N ALA A 19 5.20 5.19 3.97
CA ALA A 19 6.57 5.54 3.54
C ALA A 19 6.94 7.02 3.77
N GLU A 20 5.94 7.90 3.95
CA GLU A 20 6.14 9.33 4.23
C GLU A 20 5.64 9.74 5.63
N SER A 21 4.81 8.93 6.30
CA SER A 21 4.33 9.20 7.65
C SER A 21 3.86 7.95 8.37
N CYS A 22 4.15 7.83 9.66
CA CYS A 22 3.56 6.85 10.56
C CYS A 22 2.33 7.45 11.24
N ARG A 23 1.24 6.68 11.34
CA ARG A 23 -0.02 7.10 11.96
C ARG A 23 -0.49 6.08 12.97
N VAL A 24 -1.03 6.54 14.09
CA VAL A 24 -1.68 5.70 15.09
C VAL A 24 -3.08 6.25 15.32
N SER A 25 -4.07 5.42 15.07
CA SER A 25 -5.48 5.78 15.17
C SER A 25 -6.19 4.89 16.18
N LEU A 26 -7.11 5.49 16.95
CA LEU A 26 -7.96 4.81 17.92
C LEU A 26 -9.40 4.82 17.43
N LEU A 27 -10.02 3.66 17.36
CA LEU A 27 -11.46 3.51 17.17
C LEU A 27 -12.12 3.35 18.53
N GLN A 28 -13.07 4.21 18.81
CA GLN A 28 -13.95 4.19 19.98
C GLN A 28 -15.43 4.22 19.54
N TRP A 29 -16.34 4.04 20.48
CA TRP A 29 -17.76 3.99 20.20
C TRP A 29 -18.55 4.93 21.12
N ASN A 30 -19.45 5.71 20.54
CA ASN A 30 -20.46 6.46 21.27
C ASN A 30 -21.83 5.81 20.99
N GLY A 31 -22.25 4.88 21.86
CA GLY A 31 -23.31 3.94 21.52
C GLY A 31 -22.89 3.07 20.33
N ASP A 32 -23.66 3.09 19.26
CA ASP A 32 -23.39 2.36 18.03
C ASP A 32 -22.62 3.19 16.97
N VAL A 33 -22.26 4.44 17.29
CA VAL A 33 -21.58 5.34 16.36
C VAL A 33 -20.06 5.24 16.52
N PRO A 34 -19.32 4.85 15.47
CA PRO A 34 -17.85 4.79 15.53
C PRO A 34 -17.26 6.20 15.57
N GLN A 35 -16.23 6.37 16.39
CA GLN A 35 -15.42 7.57 16.49
C GLN A 35 -13.96 7.18 16.21
N ILE A 36 -13.38 7.74 15.17
CA ILE A 36 -12.01 7.46 14.75
C ILE A 36 -11.15 8.68 15.01
N ASP A 37 -10.22 8.56 15.94
CA ASP A 37 -9.27 9.59 16.29
C ASP A 37 -7.89 9.26 15.72
N LEU A 38 -7.34 10.14 14.89
CA LEU A 38 -5.91 10.12 14.57
C LEU A 38 -5.15 10.66 15.78
N VAL A 39 -4.61 9.75 16.60
CA VAL A 39 -4.04 10.09 17.91
C VAL A 39 -2.59 10.57 17.79
N HIS A 40 -1.84 9.99 16.83
CA HIS A 40 -0.45 10.36 16.59
C HIS A 40 -0.13 10.29 15.10
N ARG A 41 0.65 11.27 14.65
CA ARG A 41 1.22 11.27 13.29
C ARG A 41 2.63 11.83 13.34
N SER A 42 3.57 11.10 12.77
CA SER A 42 4.96 11.52 12.60
C SER A 42 5.38 11.43 11.14
N SER A 43 6.36 12.25 10.74
CA SER A 43 6.97 12.11 9.42
C SER A 43 7.87 10.88 9.38
N ASN A 44 7.86 10.17 8.26
CA ASN A 44 8.74 9.05 7.98
C ASN A 44 9.47 9.28 6.66
N GLY A 45 10.61 8.62 6.50
CA GLY A 45 11.37 8.68 5.26
C GLY A 45 12.69 7.92 5.38
N PRO A 46 13.26 7.52 4.24
CA PRO A 46 14.56 6.86 4.25
C PRO A 46 15.66 7.83 4.64
N VAL A 47 16.65 7.32 5.38
CA VAL A 47 17.84 8.04 5.84
C VAL A 47 19.05 7.51 5.11
N ALA A 48 19.91 8.40 4.59
CA ALA A 48 21.19 8.01 4.03
C ALA A 48 22.12 7.50 5.13
N ARG A 49 22.70 6.30 4.93
CA ARG A 49 23.68 5.67 5.78
C ARG A 49 24.87 5.24 4.92
N GLY A 50 25.88 6.11 4.80
CA GLY A 50 26.96 5.92 3.83
C GLY A 50 26.40 5.93 2.40
N HIS A 51 26.61 4.84 1.66
CA HIS A 51 26.13 4.68 0.29
C HIS A 51 24.76 3.98 0.19
N SER A 52 24.03 3.79 1.31
CA SER A 52 22.76 3.12 1.32
C SER A 52 21.64 3.97 1.88
N LEU A 53 20.39 3.71 1.42
CA LEU A 53 19.18 4.27 1.96
C LEU A 53 18.56 3.26 2.93
N ARG A 54 18.31 3.70 4.18
CA ARG A 54 17.78 2.87 5.24
C ARG A 54 16.56 3.49 5.91
N TRP A 55 15.72 2.66 6.46
CA TRP A 55 14.66 3.11 7.37
C TRP A 55 15.21 3.24 8.78
N ASN A 56 14.81 4.29 9.49
CA ASN A 56 15.14 4.46 10.91
C ASN A 56 14.21 3.57 11.76
N LEU A 57 14.59 2.31 11.94
CA LEU A 57 13.77 1.32 12.63
C LEU A 57 13.45 1.72 14.07
N GLN A 58 14.44 2.23 14.80
CA GLN A 58 14.24 2.67 16.19
C GLN A 58 13.31 3.89 16.27
N GLY A 59 13.40 4.79 15.30
CA GLY A 59 12.49 5.95 15.20
C GLY A 59 11.04 5.49 15.00
N LEU A 60 10.80 4.56 14.08
CA LEU A 60 9.46 3.98 13.85
C LEU A 60 8.90 3.32 15.12
N LEU A 61 9.68 2.52 15.82
CA LEU A 61 9.24 1.87 17.07
C LEU A 61 8.94 2.89 18.18
N ASN A 62 9.72 3.97 18.26
CA ASN A 62 9.48 5.05 19.21
C ASN A 62 8.16 5.78 18.92
N ASP A 63 7.89 6.11 17.64
CA ASP A 63 6.64 6.75 17.21
C ASP A 63 5.42 5.88 17.51
N VAL A 64 5.51 4.58 17.24
CA VAL A 64 4.48 3.60 17.62
C VAL A 64 4.26 3.60 19.13
N SER A 65 5.32 3.58 19.93
CA SER A 65 5.23 3.60 21.39
C SER A 65 4.57 4.88 21.92
N ILE A 66 4.89 6.04 21.34
CA ILE A 66 4.26 7.33 21.68
C ILE A 66 2.75 7.25 21.35
N GLY A 67 2.39 6.83 20.14
CA GLY A 67 1.00 6.73 19.72
C GLY A 67 0.17 5.80 20.61
N LEU A 68 0.72 4.64 20.99
CA LEU A 68 0.03 3.70 21.88
C LEU A 68 -0.19 4.28 23.29
N ARG A 69 0.76 5.00 23.85
CA ARG A 69 0.57 5.70 25.14
C ARG A 69 -0.54 6.72 25.06
N LEU A 70 -0.53 7.53 23.99
CA LEU A 70 -1.59 8.51 23.75
C LEU A 70 -2.97 7.84 23.58
N CYS A 71 -3.06 6.68 22.92
CA CYS A 71 -4.30 5.91 22.87
C CYS A 71 -4.80 5.53 24.27
N ALA A 72 -3.89 5.04 25.14
CA ALA A 72 -4.25 4.69 26.53
C ALA A 72 -4.74 5.88 27.37
N GLU A 73 -4.31 7.09 27.03
CA GLU A 73 -4.74 8.33 27.70
C GLU A 73 -6.10 8.84 27.17
N ARG A 74 -6.42 8.51 25.89
CA ARG A 74 -7.63 8.99 25.21
C ARG A 74 -8.90 8.20 25.56
N THR A 75 -8.78 6.98 26.06
CA THR A 75 -9.94 6.15 26.41
C THR A 75 -9.90 5.71 27.87
N SER A 76 -11.08 5.59 28.48
CA SER A 76 -11.27 4.92 29.78
C SER A 76 -11.47 3.41 29.63
N ASP A 77 -11.84 2.94 28.44
CA ASP A 77 -12.23 1.57 28.18
C ASP A 77 -11.04 0.69 27.72
N PRO A 78 -11.13 -0.62 27.89
CA PRO A 78 -10.11 -1.53 27.38
C PRO A 78 -9.99 -1.46 25.86
N ILE A 79 -8.75 -1.59 25.36
CA ILE A 79 -8.44 -1.74 23.94
C ILE A 79 -8.33 -3.23 23.65
N ALA A 80 -9.20 -3.75 22.80
CA ALA A 80 -9.30 -5.18 22.54
C ALA A 80 -8.19 -5.70 21.64
N SER A 81 -7.78 -4.91 20.63
CA SER A 81 -6.71 -5.33 19.73
C SER A 81 -5.92 -4.16 19.15
N ILE A 82 -4.72 -4.50 18.65
CA ILE A 82 -3.85 -3.64 17.85
C ILE A 82 -3.56 -4.37 16.55
N GLY A 83 -3.70 -3.66 15.41
CA GLY A 83 -3.29 -4.11 14.09
C GLY A 83 -2.29 -3.14 13.47
N VAL A 84 -1.36 -3.67 12.66
CA VAL A 84 -0.34 -2.87 11.96
C VAL A 84 -0.40 -3.18 10.48
N ASP A 85 -0.58 -2.16 9.65
CA ASP A 85 -0.38 -2.22 8.21
C ASP A 85 0.71 -1.22 7.79
N GLY A 86 1.14 -1.31 6.54
CA GLY A 86 2.14 -0.37 6.02
C GLY A 86 2.60 -0.71 4.61
N TRP A 87 3.65 -0.02 4.17
CA TRP A 87 4.21 -0.28 2.86
C TRP A 87 4.86 -1.67 2.80
N ALA A 88 4.76 -2.29 1.64
CA ALA A 88 5.28 -3.63 1.40
C ALA A 88 6.76 -3.65 1.01
N VAL A 89 7.25 -4.84 0.71
CA VAL A 89 8.55 -5.23 0.15
C VAL A 89 9.75 -5.08 1.07
N ASP A 90 9.74 -4.14 2.00
CA ASP A 90 10.85 -3.92 2.93
C ASP A 90 10.72 -4.79 4.17
N TYR A 91 11.84 -5.24 4.67
CA TYR A 91 11.91 -6.22 5.76
C TYR A 91 13.08 -5.97 6.70
N VAL A 92 12.95 -6.49 7.90
CA VAL A 92 13.99 -6.54 8.91
C VAL A 92 14.69 -7.89 8.85
N ARG A 93 16.00 -7.91 8.70
CA ARG A 93 16.82 -9.13 8.81
C ARG A 93 17.12 -9.41 10.29
N LEU A 94 16.92 -10.65 10.70
CA LEU A 94 17.04 -11.06 12.12
C LEU A 94 18.15 -12.08 12.28
N ASN A 95 18.96 -11.91 13.30
CA ASN A 95 19.92 -12.93 13.70
C ASN A 95 19.21 -14.14 14.35
N LYS A 96 19.98 -15.16 14.76
CA LYS A 96 19.44 -16.37 15.42
C LYS A 96 18.63 -16.09 16.69
N ASP A 97 18.89 -14.96 17.35
CA ASP A 97 18.25 -14.56 18.61
C ASP A 97 17.01 -13.66 18.35
N GLY A 98 16.64 -13.43 17.07
CA GLY A 98 15.51 -12.58 16.68
C GLY A 98 15.81 -11.08 16.74
N VAL A 99 17.08 -10.68 16.88
CA VAL A 99 17.51 -9.28 16.94
C VAL A 99 17.85 -8.79 15.53
N PRO A 100 17.46 -7.54 15.16
CA PRO A 100 17.83 -6.95 13.89
C PRO A 100 19.34 -6.93 13.65
N ILE A 101 19.77 -7.31 12.45
CA ILE A 101 21.19 -7.24 12.05
C ILE A 101 21.59 -5.79 11.76
N GLY A 102 20.62 -4.91 11.50
CA GLY A 102 20.81 -3.49 11.27
C GLY A 102 19.50 -2.86 10.81
N ASP A 103 19.54 -1.55 10.52
CA ASP A 103 18.39 -0.84 9.98
C ASP A 103 17.98 -1.44 8.62
N PRO A 104 16.67 -1.62 8.34
CA PRO A 104 16.16 -2.12 7.08
C PRO A 104 16.59 -1.25 5.90
N TYR A 105 16.86 -1.87 4.76
CA TYR A 105 17.05 -1.12 3.53
C TYR A 105 15.71 -0.56 3.04
N CYS A 106 15.77 0.63 2.45
CA CYS A 106 14.63 1.17 1.71
C CYS A 106 14.58 0.52 0.31
N TYR A 107 13.40 0.20 -0.17
CA TYR A 107 13.18 -0.38 -1.50
C TYR A 107 13.73 0.49 -2.66
N ARG A 108 14.02 1.76 -2.40
CA ARG A 108 14.64 2.69 -3.36
C ARG A 108 16.17 2.64 -3.36
N ASP A 109 16.76 1.84 -2.47
CA ASP A 109 18.21 1.64 -2.45
C ASP A 109 18.69 0.98 -3.74
N GLU A 110 19.84 1.40 -4.24
CA GLU A 110 20.40 0.95 -5.53
C GLU A 110 21.07 -0.43 -5.46
N ARG A 111 21.19 -1.03 -4.24
CA ARG A 111 21.84 -2.34 -4.04
C ARG A 111 21.25 -3.47 -4.89
N THR A 112 19.98 -3.36 -5.25
CA THR A 112 19.28 -4.36 -6.08
C THR A 112 19.60 -4.24 -7.58
N LEU A 113 20.24 -3.18 -8.04
CA LEU A 113 20.62 -3.01 -9.45
C LEU A 113 21.61 -4.11 -9.88
N ALA A 114 22.63 -4.37 -9.08
CA ALA A 114 23.64 -5.39 -9.38
C ALA A 114 23.10 -6.82 -9.30
N SER A 115 22.13 -7.09 -8.41
CA SER A 115 21.53 -8.43 -8.26
C SER A 115 20.40 -8.70 -9.27
N GLY A 116 19.83 -7.66 -9.89
CA GLY A 116 18.73 -7.78 -10.83
C GLY A 116 19.06 -8.66 -12.03
N ALA A 117 20.19 -8.39 -12.70
CA ALA A 117 20.62 -9.17 -13.86
C ALA A 117 20.84 -10.66 -13.53
N ALA A 118 21.43 -10.97 -12.37
CA ALA A 118 21.63 -12.35 -11.92
C ALA A 118 20.31 -13.09 -11.64
N ILE A 119 19.29 -12.36 -11.15
CA ILE A 119 17.96 -12.94 -10.96
C ILE A 119 17.28 -13.16 -12.31
N GLU A 120 17.35 -12.22 -13.23
CA GLU A 120 16.74 -12.33 -14.56
C GLU A 120 17.31 -13.51 -15.35
N GLU A 121 18.61 -13.78 -15.21
CA GLU A 121 19.26 -14.95 -15.80
C GLU A 121 18.80 -16.26 -15.15
N ALA A 122 18.79 -16.32 -13.82
CA ALA A 122 18.44 -17.53 -13.08
C ALA A 122 16.91 -17.81 -13.07
N CYS A 123 16.11 -16.77 -12.91
CA CYS A 123 14.66 -16.82 -12.75
C CYS A 123 13.98 -15.88 -13.77
N PRO A 124 13.75 -16.33 -15.03
CA PRO A 124 13.14 -15.47 -16.04
C PRO A 124 11.82 -14.86 -15.61
N ALA A 125 11.54 -13.63 -16.02
CA ALA A 125 10.35 -12.87 -15.63
C ALA A 125 9.02 -13.64 -15.88
N ALA A 126 8.92 -14.37 -17.00
CA ALA A 126 7.77 -15.19 -17.32
C ALA A 126 7.58 -16.34 -16.31
N PHE A 127 8.69 -16.95 -15.83
CA PHE A 127 8.64 -17.97 -14.78
C PHE A 127 8.16 -17.34 -13.46
N LEU A 128 8.78 -16.26 -13.02
CA LEU A 128 8.41 -15.58 -11.77
C LEU A 128 6.93 -15.18 -11.77
N TYR A 129 6.45 -14.57 -12.87
CA TYR A 129 5.04 -14.18 -12.97
C TYR A 129 4.09 -15.36 -12.93
N ARG A 130 4.38 -16.43 -13.65
CA ARG A 130 3.55 -17.65 -13.67
C ARG A 130 3.47 -18.30 -12.28
N GLU A 131 4.55 -18.28 -11.52
CA GLU A 131 4.63 -18.90 -10.20
C GLU A 131 4.02 -18.01 -9.10
N THR A 132 4.22 -16.69 -9.17
CA THR A 132 3.85 -15.78 -8.09
C THR A 132 2.69 -14.84 -8.44
N GLY A 133 2.40 -14.66 -9.72
CA GLY A 133 1.40 -13.68 -10.20
C GLY A 133 1.84 -12.22 -10.08
N VAL A 134 3.04 -11.95 -9.58
CA VAL A 134 3.56 -10.61 -9.29
C VAL A 134 4.50 -10.17 -10.40
N GLN A 135 4.37 -8.92 -10.85
CA GLN A 135 5.34 -8.32 -11.77
C GLN A 135 6.73 -8.31 -11.13
N PRO A 136 7.74 -8.89 -11.80
CA PRO A 136 9.10 -8.87 -11.29
C PRO A 136 9.66 -7.44 -11.30
N LEU A 137 9.76 -6.84 -10.14
CA LEU A 137 10.31 -5.51 -9.95
C LEU A 137 11.50 -5.58 -8.99
N ARG A 138 12.57 -4.84 -9.30
CA ARG A 138 13.78 -4.81 -8.46
C ARG A 138 13.53 -4.42 -7.00
N ILE A 139 12.39 -3.83 -6.70
CA ILE A 139 11.98 -3.45 -5.35
C ILE A 139 11.42 -4.63 -4.54
N ASN A 140 10.96 -5.72 -5.19
CA ASN A 140 10.40 -6.86 -4.47
C ASN A 140 11.43 -7.46 -3.51
N THR A 141 10.94 -8.02 -2.41
CA THR A 141 11.75 -8.65 -1.36
C THR A 141 12.69 -9.73 -1.91
N LEU A 142 12.26 -10.49 -2.92
CA LEU A 142 13.07 -11.46 -3.65
C LEU A 142 14.43 -10.86 -4.08
N TYR A 143 14.40 -9.72 -4.78
CA TYR A 143 15.61 -9.05 -5.27
C TYR A 143 16.48 -8.51 -4.14
N GLN A 144 15.85 -8.01 -3.09
CA GLN A 144 16.53 -7.49 -1.91
C GLN A 144 17.22 -8.61 -1.11
N LEU A 145 16.58 -9.79 -0.96
CA LEU A 145 17.18 -10.97 -0.30
C LEU A 145 18.36 -11.53 -1.10
N VAL A 146 18.29 -11.51 -2.43
CA VAL A 146 19.42 -11.88 -3.29
C VAL A 146 20.56 -10.87 -3.15
N ALA A 147 20.28 -9.57 -3.03
CA ALA A 147 21.28 -8.55 -2.73
C ALA A 147 21.95 -8.79 -1.36
N ASP A 148 21.18 -9.18 -0.33
CA ASP A 148 21.72 -9.59 0.97
C ASP A 148 22.68 -10.78 0.84
N ARG A 149 22.31 -11.80 0.06
CA ARG A 149 23.17 -12.96 -0.21
C ARG A 149 24.49 -12.55 -0.85
N HIS A 150 24.45 -11.70 -1.86
CA HIS A 150 25.66 -11.19 -2.52
C HIS A 150 26.54 -10.34 -1.58
N ALA A 151 25.91 -9.65 -0.63
CA ALA A 151 26.61 -8.91 0.42
C ALA A 151 27.12 -9.79 1.57
N GLY A 152 26.98 -11.11 1.49
CA GLY A 152 27.48 -12.07 2.49
C GLY A 152 26.62 -12.18 3.76
N VAL A 153 25.40 -11.68 3.75
CA VAL A 153 24.46 -11.90 4.87
C VAL A 153 24.15 -13.39 4.97
N PRO A 154 24.30 -14.04 6.14
CA PRO A 154 24.03 -15.45 6.29
C PRO A 154 22.59 -15.82 5.90
N GLN A 155 22.44 -16.81 5.00
CA GLN A 155 21.14 -17.16 4.43
C GLN A 155 20.13 -17.68 5.45
N ARG A 156 20.59 -18.33 6.52
CA ARG A 156 19.75 -18.83 7.63
C ARG A 156 19.21 -17.72 8.54
N CYS A 157 19.61 -16.46 8.32
CA CYS A 157 19.01 -15.34 9.04
C CYS A 157 17.54 -15.20 8.64
N ARG A 158 16.65 -15.25 9.61
CA ARG A 158 15.21 -15.01 9.40
C ARG A 158 14.98 -13.57 8.97
N TRP A 159 13.80 -13.30 8.48
CA TRP A 159 13.35 -11.98 8.12
C TRP A 159 11.87 -11.79 8.45
N ALA A 160 11.41 -10.57 8.56
CA ALA A 160 10.00 -10.21 8.72
C ALA A 160 9.76 -8.89 8.00
N ASN A 161 8.64 -8.77 7.29
CA ASN A 161 8.24 -7.50 6.71
C ASN A 161 8.01 -6.47 7.82
N LEU A 162 8.11 -5.19 7.52
CA LEU A 162 8.11 -4.14 8.55
C LEU A 162 6.84 -4.12 9.42
N PRO A 163 5.61 -4.20 8.88
CA PRO A 163 4.40 -4.22 9.71
C PRO A 163 4.38 -5.41 10.68
N GLU A 164 4.69 -6.62 10.19
CA GLU A 164 4.72 -7.82 11.01
C GLU A 164 5.88 -7.81 12.01
N TYR A 165 7.01 -7.18 11.64
CA TYR A 165 8.09 -6.96 12.59
C TYR A 165 7.64 -6.05 13.74
N VAL A 166 6.95 -4.94 13.43
CA VAL A 166 6.40 -4.05 14.48
C VAL A 166 5.43 -4.81 15.38
N LEU A 167 4.51 -5.60 14.82
CA LEU A 167 3.63 -6.47 15.61
C LEU A 167 4.41 -7.42 16.52
N SER A 168 5.54 -7.98 16.05
CA SER A 168 6.38 -8.85 16.87
C SER A 168 7.05 -8.11 18.03
N GLN A 169 7.44 -6.85 17.83
CA GLN A 169 8.01 -6.02 18.89
C GLN A 169 6.96 -5.64 19.96
N LEU A 170 5.70 -5.61 19.57
CA LEU A 170 4.59 -5.43 20.52
C LEU A 170 4.24 -6.69 21.30
N GLY A 171 4.79 -7.86 20.95
CA GLY A 171 4.60 -9.14 21.66
C GLY A 171 4.03 -10.28 20.81
N GLY A 172 3.76 -10.03 19.53
CA GLY A 172 3.28 -11.03 18.59
C GLY A 172 4.35 -12.02 18.13
N ARG A 173 3.91 -13.12 17.52
CA ARG A 173 4.81 -14.05 16.81
C ARG A 173 5.38 -13.38 15.54
N ILE A 174 6.59 -13.80 15.14
CA ILE A 174 7.16 -13.41 13.84
C ILE A 174 6.44 -14.22 12.74
N VAL A 175 5.67 -13.55 11.93
CA VAL A 175 4.85 -14.11 10.84
C VAL A 175 5.01 -13.29 9.57
N ALA A 176 4.46 -13.79 8.46
CA ALA A 176 4.19 -13.02 7.25
C ALA A 176 2.69 -13.15 6.93
N GLU A 177 1.98 -12.05 6.92
CA GLU A 177 0.58 -12.02 6.56
C GLU A 177 0.43 -12.04 5.02
N LEU A 178 -0.56 -12.78 4.51
CA LEU A 178 -0.67 -13.11 3.09
C LEU A 178 -0.68 -11.88 2.15
N THR A 179 -1.32 -10.77 2.54
CA THR A 179 -1.38 -9.59 1.66
C THR A 179 0.00 -8.97 1.48
N ASN A 180 0.80 -8.91 2.54
CA ASN A 180 2.15 -8.40 2.50
C ASN A 180 3.15 -9.43 1.94
N ALA A 181 2.97 -10.72 2.29
CA ALA A 181 3.77 -11.82 1.73
C ALA A 181 3.69 -11.89 0.20
N ALA A 182 2.55 -11.57 -0.41
CA ALA A 182 2.38 -11.55 -1.86
C ALA A 182 3.33 -10.56 -2.55
N HIS A 183 3.62 -9.42 -1.94
CA HIS A 183 4.55 -8.43 -2.51
C HIS A 183 6.01 -8.86 -2.52
N THR A 184 6.34 -9.91 -1.79
CA THR A 184 7.73 -10.40 -1.73
C THR A 184 8.23 -10.95 -3.06
N GLY A 185 7.33 -11.38 -3.96
CA GLY A 185 7.66 -12.15 -5.15
C GLY A 185 8.10 -13.58 -4.83
N LEU A 186 7.75 -14.12 -3.64
CA LEU A 186 8.13 -15.44 -3.14
C LEU A 186 6.91 -16.31 -2.78
N LEU A 187 5.69 -15.72 -2.71
CA LEU A 187 4.46 -16.44 -2.43
C LEU A 187 3.95 -17.12 -3.70
N ASP A 188 3.42 -18.34 -3.57
CA ASP A 188 2.76 -19.03 -4.66
C ASP A 188 1.45 -18.34 -5.05
N ALA A 189 1.23 -18.13 -6.36
CA ALA A 189 0.05 -17.42 -6.85
C ALA A 189 -1.27 -18.14 -6.56
N ARG A 190 -1.25 -19.46 -6.46
CA ARG A 190 -2.44 -20.33 -6.36
C ARG A 190 -2.66 -20.89 -4.97
N ALA A 191 -1.57 -20.95 -4.18
CA ALA A 191 -1.58 -21.52 -2.83
C ALA A 191 -1.21 -20.48 -1.77
N ASN A 192 -1.68 -20.67 -0.56
CA ASN A 192 -1.24 -19.88 0.60
C ASN A 192 0.06 -20.50 1.16
N ALA A 193 1.09 -20.54 0.32
CA ALA A 193 2.38 -21.17 0.63
C ALA A 193 3.53 -20.41 -0.03
N TRP A 194 4.70 -20.45 0.58
CA TRP A 194 5.92 -20.00 -0.08
C TRP A 194 6.25 -20.90 -1.27
N ASN A 195 6.67 -20.31 -2.39
CA ASN A 195 6.97 -21.06 -3.62
C ASN A 195 8.42 -21.57 -3.59
N LYS A 196 8.57 -22.88 -3.30
CA LYS A 196 9.89 -23.53 -3.22
C LYS A 196 10.70 -23.44 -4.52
N ALA A 197 10.03 -23.45 -5.68
CA ALA A 197 10.73 -23.35 -6.96
C ALA A 197 11.37 -21.96 -7.14
N VAL A 198 10.67 -20.89 -6.69
CA VAL A 198 11.21 -19.52 -6.72
C VAL A 198 12.36 -19.36 -5.73
N PHE A 199 12.25 -19.89 -4.51
CA PHE A 199 13.36 -19.88 -3.55
C PHE A 199 14.59 -20.61 -4.10
N GLY A 200 14.39 -21.80 -4.68
CA GLY A 200 15.48 -22.59 -5.27
C GLY A 200 16.14 -21.91 -6.46
N CYS A 201 15.34 -21.34 -7.36
CA CYS A 201 15.79 -20.58 -8.53
C CYS A 201 16.66 -19.38 -8.11
N ALA A 202 16.20 -18.62 -7.09
CA ALA A 202 16.91 -17.45 -6.57
C ALA A 202 18.09 -17.83 -5.64
N GLY A 203 18.29 -19.10 -5.31
CA GLY A 203 19.32 -19.57 -4.39
C GLY A 203 19.13 -19.05 -2.96
N LEU A 204 17.86 -18.91 -2.52
CA LEU A 204 17.51 -18.46 -1.18
C LEU A 204 17.19 -19.65 -0.27
N ASP A 205 17.49 -19.49 1.02
CA ASP A 205 17.15 -20.50 2.03
C ASP A 205 15.64 -20.45 2.34
N PHE A 206 14.95 -21.53 1.98
CA PHE A 206 13.51 -21.67 2.21
C PHE A 206 13.13 -21.67 3.69
N ASP A 207 13.98 -22.24 4.54
CA ASP A 207 13.73 -22.37 5.98
C ASP A 207 13.91 -21.03 6.74
N ALA A 208 14.46 -20.01 6.07
CA ALA A 208 14.56 -18.67 6.62
C ALA A 208 13.25 -17.87 6.49
N ALA A 209 12.30 -18.34 5.68
CA ALA A 209 11.02 -17.66 5.47
C ALA A 209 10.16 -17.70 6.74
N PRO A 210 9.44 -16.62 7.10
CA PRO A 210 8.55 -16.61 8.24
C PRO A 210 7.32 -17.51 8.02
N GLU A 211 6.65 -17.90 9.12
CA GLU A 211 5.37 -18.60 9.09
C GLU A 211 4.32 -17.73 8.38
N LEU A 212 3.58 -18.30 7.43
CA LEU A 212 2.47 -17.60 6.77
C LEU A 212 1.22 -17.64 7.64
N VAL A 213 0.52 -16.51 7.70
CA VAL A 213 -0.79 -16.39 8.36
C VAL A 213 -1.80 -15.68 7.46
N SER A 214 -3.07 -16.04 7.58
CA SER A 214 -4.16 -15.36 6.88
C SER A 214 -4.44 -13.99 7.48
N THR A 215 -5.03 -13.12 6.69
CA THR A 215 -5.57 -11.82 7.15
C THR A 215 -6.50 -12.02 8.35
N GLY A 216 -6.38 -11.16 9.35
CA GLY A 216 -7.17 -11.23 10.58
C GLY A 216 -6.69 -12.28 11.60
N SER A 217 -5.54 -12.94 11.37
CA SER A 217 -4.99 -13.91 12.32
C SER A 217 -4.58 -13.26 13.63
N ASP A 218 -5.00 -13.87 14.74
CA ASP A 218 -4.48 -13.57 16.06
C ASP A 218 -3.06 -14.15 16.20
N ILE A 219 -2.09 -13.28 16.41
CA ILE A 219 -0.67 -13.64 16.49
C ILE A 219 -0.11 -13.51 17.90
N GLY A 220 -0.95 -13.21 18.88
CA GLY A 220 -0.55 -13.15 20.29
C GLY A 220 -1.19 -12.01 21.06
N VAL A 221 -0.56 -11.68 22.17
CA VAL A 221 -0.99 -10.61 23.07
C VAL A 221 0.17 -9.64 23.29
N VAL A 222 -0.16 -8.39 23.61
CA VAL A 222 0.86 -7.37 23.83
C VAL A 222 1.87 -7.78 24.91
N ASN A 223 3.08 -7.28 24.77
CA ASN A 223 4.19 -7.56 25.68
C ASN A 223 3.93 -7.04 27.11
N PRO A 224 4.71 -7.52 28.14
CA PRO A 224 4.49 -7.11 29.52
C PRO A 224 4.57 -5.62 29.79
N ASP A 225 5.36 -4.86 29.03
CA ASP A 225 5.51 -3.41 29.24
C ASP A 225 4.25 -2.65 28.83
N LEU A 226 3.64 -3.02 27.71
CA LEU A 226 2.34 -2.45 27.31
C LEU A 226 1.21 -2.87 28.26
N ARG A 227 1.23 -4.12 28.77
CA ARG A 227 0.22 -4.59 29.74
C ARG A 227 0.20 -3.80 31.05
N ARG A 228 1.28 -3.10 31.40
CA ARG A 228 1.29 -2.20 32.56
C ARG A 228 0.35 -1.02 32.39
N LEU A 229 0.03 -0.64 31.16
CA LEU A 229 -1.03 0.31 30.85
C LEU A 229 -2.36 -0.44 30.93
N ALA A 230 -3.20 -0.10 31.90
CA ALA A 230 -4.44 -0.84 32.21
C ALA A 230 -5.35 -1.06 30.98
N ARG A 231 -5.33 -0.15 30.00
CA ARG A 231 -6.13 -0.25 28.78
C ARG A 231 -5.68 -1.36 27.85
N PHE A 232 -4.42 -1.75 27.93
CA PHE A 232 -3.82 -2.83 27.13
C PHE A 232 -3.67 -4.17 27.89
N ALA A 233 -4.24 -4.31 29.08
CA ALA A 233 -4.01 -5.48 29.95
C ALA A 233 -4.32 -6.83 29.26
N ALA A 234 -5.33 -6.88 28.37
CA ALA A 234 -5.77 -8.07 27.66
C ALA A 234 -5.76 -7.91 26.13
N THR A 235 -5.06 -6.91 25.62
CA THR A 235 -5.05 -6.56 24.20
C THR A 235 -4.39 -7.64 23.34
N ARG A 236 -5.08 -8.04 22.30
CA ARG A 236 -4.61 -9.01 21.30
C ARG A 236 -3.85 -8.30 20.17
N LEU A 237 -2.95 -9.01 19.53
CA LEU A 237 -2.28 -8.56 18.32
C LEU A 237 -2.86 -9.31 17.13
N ILE A 238 -3.51 -8.57 16.25
CA ILE A 238 -4.13 -9.11 15.04
C ILE A 238 -3.31 -8.65 13.84
N ALA A 239 -2.92 -9.58 12.96
CA ALA A 239 -2.36 -9.27 11.67
C ALA A 239 -3.53 -8.87 10.74
N PRO A 240 -3.78 -7.58 10.46
CA PRO A 240 -4.82 -7.16 9.52
C PRO A 240 -4.39 -7.49 8.08
N ALA A 241 -4.93 -6.84 7.05
CA ALA A 241 -4.26 -6.78 5.76
C ALA A 241 -2.98 -5.94 5.94
N CYS A 242 -1.83 -6.59 6.19
CA CYS A 242 -0.60 -5.88 6.58
C CYS A 242 -0.01 -4.99 5.49
N HIS A 243 -0.45 -5.13 4.23
CA HIS A 243 -0.13 -4.18 3.16
C HIS A 243 -1.15 -3.04 3.11
N ASP A 244 -0.69 -1.78 3.16
CA ASP A 244 -1.49 -0.56 3.22
C ASP A 244 -2.57 -0.47 2.13
N THR A 245 -2.22 -0.78 0.88
CA THR A 245 -3.20 -0.78 -0.23
C THR A 245 -4.24 -1.90 -0.09
N ALA A 246 -3.84 -3.10 0.35
CA ALA A 246 -4.79 -4.18 0.60
C ALA A 246 -5.74 -3.81 1.76
N SER A 247 -5.22 -3.14 2.78
CA SER A 247 -5.99 -2.57 3.87
C SER A 247 -6.93 -1.48 3.37
N ALA A 248 -6.45 -0.55 2.53
CA ALA A 248 -7.30 0.50 1.95
C ALA A 248 -8.44 -0.08 1.10
N VAL A 249 -8.18 -1.12 0.31
CA VAL A 249 -9.21 -1.82 -0.48
C VAL A 249 -10.22 -2.55 0.42
N ALA A 250 -9.77 -3.16 1.51
CA ALA A 250 -10.65 -3.77 2.52
C ALA A 250 -11.56 -2.74 3.21
N GLY A 251 -11.13 -1.49 3.30
CA GLY A 251 -11.90 -0.36 3.83
C GLY A 251 -12.96 0.21 2.89
N ILE A 252 -13.05 -0.24 1.63
CA ILE A 252 -14.05 0.25 0.68
C ILE A 252 -15.44 -0.29 1.04
N PRO A 253 -16.46 0.58 1.22
CA PRO A 253 -17.83 0.19 1.56
C PRO A 253 -18.62 -0.30 0.33
N ALA A 254 -17.99 -1.10 -0.53
CA ALA A 254 -18.58 -1.52 -1.80
C ALA A 254 -19.67 -2.57 -1.64
N GLU A 255 -20.66 -2.54 -2.56
CA GLU A 255 -21.67 -3.56 -2.72
C GLU A 255 -21.46 -4.35 -4.00
N GLY A 256 -21.72 -5.65 -3.92
CA GLY A 256 -21.53 -6.54 -5.07
C GLY A 256 -20.06 -6.64 -5.48
N ASP A 257 -19.82 -6.97 -6.76
CA ASP A 257 -18.48 -7.20 -7.30
C ASP A 257 -18.20 -6.43 -8.61
N ALA A 258 -19.20 -5.68 -9.15
CA ALA A 258 -19.07 -4.93 -10.41
C ALA A 258 -18.40 -3.56 -10.22
N TRP A 259 -17.28 -3.51 -9.52
CA TRP A 259 -16.56 -2.27 -9.22
C TRP A 259 -15.06 -2.41 -9.39
N ALA A 260 -14.45 -1.29 -9.67
CA ALA A 260 -13.00 -1.11 -9.66
C ALA A 260 -12.58 -0.18 -8.53
N TYR A 261 -11.30 -0.21 -8.19
CA TYR A 261 -10.70 0.78 -7.30
C TYR A 261 -9.52 1.47 -7.98
N ILE A 262 -9.21 2.68 -7.51
CA ILE A 262 -7.96 3.36 -7.78
C ILE A 262 -7.37 3.76 -6.43
N SER A 263 -6.31 3.05 -6.00
CA SER A 263 -5.52 3.49 -4.85
C SER A 263 -4.58 4.59 -5.32
N SER A 264 -4.94 5.84 -5.04
CA SER A 264 -4.27 7.02 -5.56
C SER A 264 -3.39 7.69 -4.51
N GLY A 265 -2.09 7.69 -4.75
CA GLY A 265 -1.06 8.28 -3.91
C GLY A 265 0.15 8.72 -4.73
N THR A 266 1.35 8.49 -4.20
CA THR A 266 2.62 8.66 -4.94
C THR A 266 2.61 7.81 -6.22
N TRP A 267 2.16 6.57 -6.11
CA TRP A 267 1.74 5.67 -7.18
C TRP A 267 0.22 5.67 -7.28
N SER A 268 -0.29 5.23 -8.42
CA SER A 268 -1.70 4.94 -8.62
C SER A 268 -1.86 3.47 -9.03
N LEU A 269 -2.81 2.78 -8.39
CA LEU A 269 -3.06 1.35 -8.56
C LEU A 269 -4.52 1.14 -8.98
N PRO A 270 -4.87 1.36 -10.28
CA PRO A 270 -6.17 1.01 -10.80
C PRO A 270 -6.31 -0.52 -10.92
N GLY A 271 -7.42 -1.07 -10.41
CA GLY A 271 -7.62 -2.51 -10.36
C GLY A 271 -8.99 -2.93 -9.87
N ALA A 272 -9.17 -4.26 -9.71
CA ALA A 272 -10.37 -4.87 -9.16
C ALA A 272 -10.01 -6.07 -8.27
N LEU A 273 -10.96 -6.49 -7.42
CA LEU A 273 -10.83 -7.72 -6.64
C LEU A 273 -11.30 -8.92 -7.47
N LEU A 274 -10.50 -9.97 -7.54
CA LEU A 274 -10.81 -11.22 -8.23
C LEU A 274 -10.81 -12.39 -7.23
N ASP A 275 -11.58 -13.44 -7.54
CA ASP A 275 -11.58 -14.68 -6.74
C ASP A 275 -10.41 -15.60 -7.10
N HIS A 276 -9.84 -15.43 -8.30
CA HIS A 276 -8.71 -16.22 -8.80
C HIS A 276 -7.68 -15.31 -9.48
N PRO A 277 -6.38 -15.65 -9.43
CA PRO A 277 -5.35 -14.87 -10.09
C PRO A 277 -5.40 -15.06 -11.62
N VAL A 278 -5.07 -14.00 -12.36
CA VAL A 278 -4.92 -14.02 -13.82
C VAL A 278 -3.42 -14.11 -14.15
N LEU A 279 -2.97 -15.28 -14.59
CA LEU A 279 -1.55 -15.60 -14.74
C LEU A 279 -1.14 -15.77 -16.22
N SER A 280 -1.93 -15.21 -17.15
CA SER A 280 -1.65 -15.30 -18.57
C SER A 280 -0.48 -14.39 -18.98
N ASP A 281 0.14 -14.70 -20.13
CA ASP A 281 1.21 -13.86 -20.68
C ASP A 281 0.67 -12.48 -21.11
N GLU A 282 -0.60 -12.40 -21.53
CA GLU A 282 -1.27 -11.14 -21.85
C GLU A 282 -1.34 -10.25 -20.61
N ALA A 283 -1.76 -10.78 -19.46
CA ALA A 283 -1.83 -10.03 -18.20
C ALA A 283 -0.42 -9.58 -17.75
N ARG A 284 0.58 -10.45 -17.88
CA ARG A 284 1.98 -10.11 -17.60
C ARG A 284 2.47 -8.98 -18.50
N ASN A 285 2.25 -9.09 -19.82
CA ASN A 285 2.71 -8.11 -20.81
C ASN A 285 1.98 -6.77 -20.67
N ALA A 286 0.70 -6.79 -20.26
CA ALA A 286 -0.06 -5.58 -19.93
C ALA A 286 0.38 -4.94 -18.60
N GLY A 287 1.26 -5.59 -17.83
CA GLY A 287 1.83 -5.05 -16.60
C GLY A 287 0.96 -5.24 -15.36
N PHE A 288 -0.03 -6.14 -15.39
CA PHE A 288 -0.87 -6.43 -14.22
C PHE A 288 -0.15 -7.34 -13.22
N THR A 289 -0.52 -7.17 -11.97
CA THR A 289 -0.03 -7.97 -10.83
C THR A 289 -1.20 -8.54 -10.04
N ASN A 290 -1.02 -9.73 -9.46
CA ASN A 290 -2.00 -10.40 -8.61
C ASN A 290 -1.46 -10.43 -7.18
N LEU A 291 -2.03 -9.63 -6.30
CA LEU A 291 -1.64 -9.58 -4.89
C LEU A 291 -2.77 -10.10 -4.03
N ARG A 292 -2.45 -10.76 -2.92
CA ARG A 292 -3.47 -11.19 -1.98
C ARG A 292 -4.21 -9.98 -1.40
N ALA A 293 -5.52 -10.15 -1.22
CA ALA A 293 -6.41 -9.19 -0.59
C ALA A 293 -7.11 -9.83 0.61
N ALA A 294 -7.64 -9.01 1.50
CA ALA A 294 -8.51 -9.48 2.58
C ALA A 294 -9.75 -10.18 2.01
N GLY A 295 -10.29 -11.15 2.73
CA GLY A 295 -11.46 -11.93 2.29
C GLY A 295 -11.11 -13.00 1.26
N GLY A 296 -9.85 -13.45 1.21
CA GLY A 296 -9.40 -14.54 0.35
C GLY A 296 -9.36 -14.21 -1.14
N GLN A 297 -9.46 -12.93 -1.51
CA GLN A 297 -9.45 -12.46 -2.89
C GLN A 297 -8.06 -12.03 -3.36
N TYR A 298 -7.99 -11.53 -4.59
CA TYR A 298 -6.78 -10.98 -5.21
C TYR A 298 -7.04 -9.54 -5.67
N CYS A 299 -6.15 -8.64 -5.29
CA CYS A 299 -6.02 -7.34 -5.95
C CYS A 299 -5.36 -7.57 -7.31
N PHE A 300 -6.12 -7.51 -8.39
CA PHE A 300 -5.60 -7.53 -9.76
C PHE A 300 -5.53 -6.09 -10.24
N HIS A 301 -4.33 -5.54 -10.27
CA HIS A 301 -4.12 -4.13 -10.62
C HIS A 301 -2.82 -3.92 -11.38
N LYS A 302 -2.67 -2.73 -11.92
CA LYS A 302 -1.43 -2.26 -12.54
C LYS A 302 -0.86 -1.08 -11.77
N ASN A 303 0.45 -1.07 -11.59
CA ASN A 303 1.17 0.09 -11.08
C ASN A 303 1.25 1.15 -12.18
N VAL A 304 0.72 2.33 -11.94
CA VAL A 304 0.79 3.51 -12.78
C VAL A 304 1.50 4.60 -11.99
N ASN A 305 2.30 5.42 -12.66
CA ASN A 305 2.86 6.61 -12.00
C ASN A 305 1.70 7.49 -11.50
N GLY A 306 1.86 8.10 -10.34
CA GLY A 306 0.78 8.85 -9.69
C GLY A 306 1.14 10.31 -9.44
N MET A 307 0.76 10.82 -8.28
CA MET A 307 1.03 12.21 -7.86
C MET A 307 2.53 12.51 -7.69
N TRP A 308 3.39 11.49 -7.77
CA TRP A 308 4.83 11.64 -7.90
C TRP A 308 5.22 12.62 -9.02
N LEU A 309 4.58 12.52 -10.19
CA LEU A 309 4.83 13.40 -11.32
C LEU A 309 4.67 14.87 -10.95
N LEU A 310 3.54 15.21 -10.33
CA LEU A 310 3.26 16.58 -9.90
C LEU A 310 4.29 17.06 -8.89
N LYS A 311 4.63 16.22 -7.89
CA LYS A 311 5.64 16.56 -6.87
C LYS A 311 7.01 16.84 -7.48
N GLN A 312 7.41 16.09 -8.51
CA GLN A 312 8.69 16.33 -9.20
C GLN A 312 8.66 17.60 -10.06
N VAL A 313 7.57 17.87 -10.78
CA VAL A 313 7.42 19.11 -11.55
C VAL A 313 7.40 20.33 -10.62
N GLN A 314 6.71 20.25 -9.47
CA GLN A 314 6.77 21.30 -8.44
C GLN A 314 8.20 21.56 -7.97
N LYS A 315 8.97 20.51 -7.64
CA LYS A 315 10.39 20.63 -7.25
C LYS A 315 11.27 21.27 -8.33
N GLN A 316 10.95 21.02 -9.58
CA GLN A 316 11.71 21.56 -10.72
C GLN A 316 11.39 23.04 -10.95
N LEU A 317 10.13 23.46 -10.84
CA LEU A 317 9.67 24.76 -11.27
C LEU A 317 9.52 25.78 -10.12
N CYS A 318 9.24 25.33 -8.88
CA CYS A 318 9.06 26.24 -7.75
C CYS A 318 10.38 26.57 -7.06
N VAL A 319 10.63 27.84 -6.81
CA VAL A 319 11.79 28.34 -6.07
C VAL A 319 11.69 27.98 -4.57
N HIS A 320 10.45 27.91 -4.04
CA HIS A 320 10.17 27.55 -2.65
C HIS A 320 9.10 26.47 -2.57
N GLU A 321 9.46 25.27 -2.11
CA GLU A 321 8.51 24.12 -1.97
C GLU A 321 7.31 24.44 -1.06
N SER A 322 7.47 25.34 -0.08
CA SER A 322 6.42 25.74 0.87
C SER A 322 5.35 26.68 0.28
N ALA A 323 5.57 27.24 -0.91
CA ALA A 323 4.66 28.21 -1.52
C ALA A 323 3.50 27.58 -2.30
N CYS A 324 3.54 26.27 -2.62
CA CYS A 324 2.53 25.63 -3.44
C CYS A 324 1.55 24.79 -2.61
N ASN A 325 0.44 25.43 -2.22
CA ASN A 325 -0.70 24.73 -1.63
C ASN A 325 -1.34 23.82 -2.68
N LEU A 326 -1.36 22.49 -2.45
CA LEU A 326 -1.91 21.51 -3.38
C LEU A 326 -3.37 21.79 -3.76
N ARG A 327 -4.20 22.24 -2.81
CA ARG A 327 -5.61 22.57 -3.06
C ARG A 327 -5.74 23.76 -4.02
N GLU A 328 -4.94 24.80 -3.83
CA GLU A 328 -4.91 25.96 -4.71
C GLU A 328 -4.41 25.60 -6.10
N LEU A 329 -3.40 24.75 -6.19
CA LEU A 329 -2.86 24.25 -7.45
C LEU A 329 -3.89 23.41 -8.23
N ILE A 330 -4.64 22.53 -7.57
CA ILE A 330 -5.73 21.76 -8.19
C ILE A 330 -6.78 22.72 -8.77
N ALA A 331 -7.22 23.71 -8.00
CA ALA A 331 -8.20 24.70 -8.47
C ALA A 331 -7.64 25.58 -9.60
N ALA A 332 -6.36 25.90 -9.60
CA ALA A 332 -5.70 26.62 -10.69
C ALA A 332 -5.57 25.75 -11.96
N ALA A 333 -5.25 24.49 -11.82
CA ALA A 333 -5.19 23.52 -12.92
C ALA A 333 -6.56 23.35 -13.58
N GLU A 334 -7.64 23.29 -12.83
CA GLU A 334 -9.00 23.22 -13.35
C GLU A 334 -9.38 24.44 -14.24
N ARG A 335 -8.91 25.62 -13.85
CA ARG A 335 -9.14 26.87 -14.61
C ARG A 335 -8.15 27.09 -15.76
N SER A 336 -7.05 26.34 -15.80
CA SER A 336 -6.06 26.47 -16.88
C SER A 336 -6.62 26.05 -18.23
N ALA A 337 -6.04 26.58 -19.31
CA ALA A 337 -6.36 26.11 -20.65
C ALA A 337 -6.09 24.60 -20.77
N CYS A 338 -7.01 23.91 -21.45
CA CYS A 338 -6.86 22.48 -21.70
C CYS A 338 -5.65 22.25 -22.62
N PRO A 339 -4.64 21.44 -22.20
CA PRO A 339 -3.61 21.01 -23.12
C PRO A 339 -4.22 20.23 -24.29
N HIS A 340 -3.63 20.38 -25.46
CA HIS A 340 -4.15 19.70 -26.67
C HIS A 340 -3.72 18.23 -26.78
N GLY A 341 -3.05 17.66 -25.75
CA GLY A 341 -2.57 16.29 -25.75
C GLY A 341 -2.45 15.70 -24.37
N VAL A 342 -1.98 14.46 -24.34
CA VAL A 342 -1.66 13.70 -23.12
C VAL A 342 -0.24 13.16 -23.23
N VAL A 343 0.38 12.90 -22.08
CA VAL A 343 1.71 12.28 -22.00
C VAL A 343 1.62 10.84 -21.50
N ASN A 344 2.52 9.99 -21.97
CA ASN A 344 2.68 8.65 -21.42
C ASN A 344 3.27 8.75 -20.01
N VAL A 345 2.41 8.66 -19.00
CA VAL A 345 2.80 8.76 -17.58
C VAL A 345 3.67 7.60 -17.11
N ASP A 346 3.62 6.46 -17.80
CA ASP A 346 4.40 5.24 -17.49
C ASP A 346 5.76 5.21 -18.20
N GLU A 347 6.17 6.28 -18.89
CA GLU A 347 7.47 6.33 -19.53
C GLU A 347 8.59 6.15 -18.48
N PRO A 348 9.55 5.22 -18.69
CA PRO A 348 10.57 4.89 -17.70
C PRO A 348 11.38 6.10 -17.18
N ARG A 349 11.63 7.10 -18.03
CA ARG A 349 12.35 8.32 -17.63
C ARG A 349 11.55 9.17 -16.63
N LEU A 350 10.21 9.12 -16.65
CA LEU A 350 9.35 9.82 -15.69
C LEU A 350 9.29 9.15 -14.32
N LEU A 351 9.83 7.93 -14.16
CA LEU A 351 9.94 7.23 -12.88
C LEU A 351 11.16 7.66 -12.06
N LEU A 352 12.07 8.42 -12.66
CA LEU A 352 13.33 8.86 -12.06
C LEU A 352 13.25 10.36 -11.71
N PRO A 353 13.90 10.80 -10.61
CA PRO A 353 14.07 12.23 -10.35
C PRO A 353 14.78 12.91 -11.51
N GLY A 354 14.34 14.12 -11.89
CA GLY A 354 14.96 14.86 -12.98
C GLY A 354 14.11 15.99 -13.53
N LYS A 355 14.37 16.35 -14.78
CA LYS A 355 13.66 17.43 -15.48
C LYS A 355 12.37 16.92 -16.12
N LEU A 356 11.38 16.56 -15.28
CA LEU A 356 10.15 15.94 -15.75
C LEU A 356 9.32 16.87 -16.64
N ALA A 357 9.27 18.18 -16.38
CA ALA A 357 8.60 19.14 -17.24
C ALA A 357 9.18 19.12 -18.65
N SER A 358 10.52 19.09 -18.80
CA SER A 358 11.19 19.00 -20.11
C SER A 358 10.85 17.69 -20.83
N LEU A 359 10.81 16.54 -20.10
CA LEU A 359 10.44 15.25 -20.67
C LEU A 359 8.97 15.21 -21.14
N MET A 360 8.06 15.82 -20.40
CA MET A 360 6.67 15.96 -20.81
C MET A 360 6.55 16.85 -22.07
N ASN A 361 7.27 17.97 -22.12
CA ASN A 361 7.33 18.83 -23.28
C ASN A 361 7.91 18.12 -24.51
N GLN A 362 8.92 17.25 -24.31
CA GLN A 362 9.44 16.42 -25.40
C GLN A 362 8.36 15.51 -25.98
N GLN A 363 7.55 14.87 -25.14
CA GLN A 363 6.43 14.03 -25.61
C GLN A 363 5.36 14.84 -26.35
N LEU A 364 5.08 16.09 -25.91
CA LEU A 364 4.16 16.98 -26.64
C LEU A 364 4.71 17.35 -28.02
N LEU A 365 6.02 17.67 -28.11
CA LEU A 365 6.67 17.96 -29.40
C LEU A 365 6.63 16.76 -30.36
N GLU A 366 6.86 15.53 -29.84
CA GLU A 366 6.76 14.29 -30.64
C GLU A 366 5.35 14.07 -31.21
N GLN A 367 4.32 14.62 -30.54
CA GLN A 367 2.92 14.65 -31.02
C GLN A 367 2.62 15.85 -31.93
N GLY A 368 3.58 16.74 -32.20
CA GLY A 368 3.36 17.98 -32.94
C GLY A 368 2.57 19.04 -32.20
N LEU A 369 2.55 18.98 -30.87
CA LEU A 369 1.78 19.86 -29.99
C LEU A 369 2.66 20.98 -29.40
N PRO A 370 2.05 22.13 -29.01
CA PRO A 370 2.78 23.20 -28.37
C PRO A 370 3.29 22.79 -26.97
N VAL A 371 4.49 23.24 -26.64
CA VAL A 371 5.11 23.03 -25.32
C VAL A 371 4.56 24.00 -24.27
N ILE A 372 4.63 23.61 -23.03
CA ILE A 372 4.31 24.44 -21.88
C ILE A 372 5.61 25.12 -21.41
N PRO A 373 5.67 26.44 -21.20
CA PRO A 373 6.86 27.12 -20.68
C PRO A 373 7.29 26.53 -19.34
N GLU A 374 8.62 26.29 -19.17
CA GLU A 374 9.17 25.68 -17.95
C GLU A 374 9.44 26.75 -16.90
N GLU A 375 8.40 27.38 -16.40
CA GLU A 375 8.44 28.44 -15.38
C GLU A 375 7.35 28.20 -14.31
N GLU A 376 7.52 28.79 -13.13
CA GLU A 376 6.61 28.60 -11.99
C GLU A 376 5.16 28.98 -12.31
N SER A 377 4.94 30.03 -13.09
CA SER A 377 3.62 30.49 -13.53
C SER A 377 2.86 29.44 -14.38
N SER A 378 3.58 28.51 -15.00
CA SER A 378 3.03 27.43 -15.82
C SER A 378 2.72 26.15 -15.06
N LEU A 379 3.01 26.09 -13.76
CA LEU A 379 2.75 24.91 -12.92
C LEU A 379 1.28 24.42 -12.99
N PRO A 380 0.25 25.30 -13.00
CA PRO A 380 -1.13 24.86 -13.18
C PRO A 380 -1.40 24.15 -14.52
N ALA A 381 -0.74 24.57 -15.60
CA ALA A 381 -0.87 23.93 -16.90
C ALA A 381 -0.23 22.53 -16.92
N PHE A 382 0.96 22.37 -16.31
CA PHE A 382 1.56 21.06 -16.10
C PHE A 382 0.71 20.16 -15.21
N ALA A 383 0.15 20.70 -14.12
CA ALA A 383 -0.76 19.94 -13.24
C ALA A 383 -1.98 19.44 -14.02
N ARG A 384 -2.59 20.28 -14.85
CA ARG A 384 -3.70 19.89 -15.71
C ARG A 384 -3.30 18.79 -16.71
N LEU A 385 -2.16 18.95 -17.40
CA LEU A 385 -1.62 17.93 -18.31
C LEU A 385 -1.45 16.58 -17.60
N ILE A 386 -0.85 16.59 -16.39
CA ILE A 386 -0.65 15.39 -15.59
C ILE A 386 -1.99 14.74 -15.22
N PHE A 387 -2.97 15.52 -14.74
CA PHE A 387 -4.27 14.97 -14.33
C PHE A 387 -5.05 14.39 -15.51
N GLN A 388 -5.04 15.05 -16.68
CA GLN A 388 -5.66 14.51 -17.90
C GLN A 388 -4.99 13.21 -18.35
N SER A 389 -3.64 13.19 -18.34
CA SER A 389 -2.87 12.01 -18.72
C SER A 389 -3.09 10.83 -17.75
N LEU A 390 -3.20 11.10 -16.46
CA LEU A 390 -3.53 10.08 -15.46
C LEU A 390 -4.95 9.54 -15.65
N ALA A 391 -5.94 10.42 -15.88
CA ALA A 391 -7.32 10.00 -16.09
C ALA A 391 -7.48 9.11 -17.34
N GLN A 392 -6.83 9.50 -18.45
CA GLN A 392 -6.75 8.68 -19.65
C GLN A 392 -6.10 7.33 -19.38
N ARG A 393 -4.98 7.34 -18.63
CA ARG A 393 -4.27 6.10 -18.30
C ARG A 393 -5.09 5.15 -17.42
N TYR A 394 -5.90 5.70 -16.51
CA TYR A 394 -6.81 4.89 -15.70
C TYR A 394 -7.90 4.24 -16.55
N GLU A 395 -8.45 4.97 -17.52
CA GLU A 395 -9.41 4.43 -18.49
C GLU A 395 -8.81 3.25 -19.27
N GLU A 396 -7.60 3.43 -19.86
CA GLU A 396 -6.89 2.38 -20.59
C GLU A 396 -6.64 1.14 -19.71
N VAL A 397 -6.14 1.31 -18.47
CA VAL A 397 -5.87 0.19 -17.57
C VAL A 397 -7.15 -0.54 -17.17
N LEU A 398 -8.25 0.18 -16.91
CA LEU A 398 -9.53 -0.45 -16.59
C LEU A 398 -10.14 -1.14 -17.83
N GLY A 399 -9.93 -0.62 -19.03
CA GLY A 399 -10.26 -1.27 -20.29
C GLY A 399 -9.51 -2.58 -20.49
N ASP A 400 -8.17 -2.58 -20.27
CA ASP A 400 -7.33 -3.77 -20.30
C ASP A 400 -7.80 -4.81 -19.27
N LEU A 401 -8.12 -4.36 -18.04
CA LEU A 401 -8.64 -5.22 -16.96
C LEU A 401 -9.94 -5.92 -17.40
N VAL A 402 -10.89 -5.17 -17.99
CA VAL A 402 -12.14 -5.72 -18.52
C VAL A 402 -11.85 -6.75 -19.62
N GLY A 403 -10.95 -6.44 -20.55
CA GLY A 403 -10.54 -7.34 -21.62
C GLY A 403 -9.91 -8.65 -21.11
N LEU A 404 -9.04 -8.57 -20.10
CA LEU A 404 -8.34 -9.72 -19.53
C LEU A 404 -9.23 -10.60 -18.64
N THR A 405 -10.24 -10.02 -18.00
CA THR A 405 -11.05 -10.73 -16.99
C THR A 405 -12.47 -11.02 -17.43
N GLY A 406 -12.96 -10.38 -18.49
CA GLY A 406 -14.38 -10.41 -18.90
C GLY A 406 -15.32 -9.72 -17.88
N ARG A 407 -14.78 -9.00 -16.90
CA ARG A 407 -15.55 -8.43 -15.80
C ARG A 407 -16.25 -7.16 -16.21
N LYS A 408 -17.53 -7.03 -15.87
CA LYS A 408 -18.27 -5.78 -16.02
C LYS A 408 -17.91 -4.83 -14.87
N LEU A 409 -17.64 -3.57 -15.18
CA LEU A 409 -17.46 -2.51 -14.20
C LEU A 409 -18.63 -1.53 -14.27
N GLU A 410 -19.19 -1.16 -13.14
CA GLU A 410 -20.31 -0.22 -13.02
C GLU A 410 -19.96 1.00 -12.17
N ARG A 411 -18.81 0.97 -11.45
CA ARG A 411 -18.41 2.03 -10.53
C ARG A 411 -16.92 1.97 -10.24
N ILE A 412 -16.35 3.11 -9.87
CA ILE A 412 -14.97 3.22 -9.39
C ILE A 412 -14.97 3.78 -7.97
N TYR A 413 -14.16 3.20 -7.08
CA TYR A 413 -13.85 3.76 -5.78
C TYR A 413 -12.41 4.30 -5.79
N VAL A 414 -12.23 5.57 -5.42
CA VAL A 414 -10.89 6.15 -5.23
C VAL A 414 -10.56 6.18 -3.74
N VAL A 415 -9.43 5.60 -3.39
CA VAL A 415 -8.91 5.55 -2.01
C VAL A 415 -7.51 6.17 -1.93
N GLY A 416 -7.07 6.50 -0.72
CA GLY A 416 -5.80 7.16 -0.47
C GLY A 416 -5.86 8.67 -0.67
N GLY A 417 -4.70 9.34 -0.54
CA GLY A 417 -4.63 10.81 -0.57
C GLY A 417 -5.13 11.46 -1.87
N GLY A 418 -5.08 10.73 -2.99
CA GLY A 418 -5.59 11.22 -4.27
C GLY A 418 -7.12 11.36 -4.33
N SER A 419 -7.87 10.74 -3.41
CA SER A 419 -9.33 10.92 -3.30
C SER A 419 -9.73 12.38 -3.05
N LEU A 420 -8.83 13.20 -2.49
CA LEU A 420 -9.02 14.64 -2.28
C LEU A 420 -8.84 15.47 -3.55
N ASN A 421 -8.32 14.91 -4.63
CA ASN A 421 -8.14 15.64 -5.89
C ASN A 421 -9.44 15.58 -6.73
N ALA A 422 -10.38 16.44 -6.38
CA ALA A 422 -11.70 16.48 -7.03
C ALA A 422 -11.59 16.62 -8.56
N PHE A 423 -10.64 17.42 -9.07
CA PHE A 423 -10.46 17.64 -10.50
C PHE A 423 -9.97 16.37 -11.23
N LEU A 424 -8.97 15.65 -10.68
CA LEU A 424 -8.54 14.36 -11.23
C LEU A 424 -9.68 13.33 -11.19
N ASN A 425 -10.46 13.31 -10.12
CA ASN A 425 -11.60 12.40 -9.96
C ASN A 425 -12.68 12.69 -11.00
N GLN A 426 -12.98 13.97 -11.26
CA GLN A 426 -13.89 14.38 -12.33
C GLN A 426 -13.39 13.93 -13.70
N LEU A 427 -12.14 14.23 -14.05
CA LEU A 427 -11.53 13.82 -15.32
C LEU A 427 -11.53 12.28 -15.47
N THR A 428 -11.32 11.56 -14.39
CA THR A 428 -11.36 10.08 -14.39
C THR A 428 -12.78 9.57 -14.66
N ALA A 429 -13.81 10.17 -14.04
CA ALA A 429 -15.21 9.81 -14.30
C ALA A 429 -15.61 10.12 -15.76
N GLU A 430 -15.15 11.26 -16.29
CA GLU A 430 -15.40 11.65 -17.69
C GLU A 430 -14.70 10.68 -18.67
N ALA A 431 -13.43 10.33 -18.44
CA ALA A 431 -12.67 9.44 -19.30
C ALA A 431 -13.24 8.01 -19.32
N THR A 432 -13.58 7.48 -18.14
CA THR A 432 -14.06 6.09 -18.00
C THR A 432 -15.56 5.93 -18.29
N GLY A 433 -16.34 7.00 -18.23
CA GLY A 433 -17.80 6.95 -18.29
C GLY A 433 -18.45 6.27 -17.09
N LEU A 434 -17.70 6.01 -16.00
CA LEU A 434 -18.19 5.33 -14.81
C LEU A 434 -18.39 6.30 -13.64
N PRO A 435 -19.46 6.14 -12.83
CA PRO A 435 -19.62 6.90 -11.61
C PRO A 435 -18.47 6.59 -10.63
N LEU A 436 -17.93 7.66 -10.03
CA LEU A 436 -16.82 7.60 -9.13
C LEU A 436 -17.27 7.95 -7.70
N SER A 437 -16.85 7.16 -6.73
CA SER A 437 -17.05 7.40 -5.31
C SER A 437 -15.71 7.57 -4.64
N CYS A 438 -15.54 8.67 -3.88
CA CYS A 438 -14.34 8.89 -3.08
C CYS A 438 -14.51 8.20 -1.73
N GLY A 439 -13.57 7.32 -1.37
CA GLY A 439 -13.45 6.82 -0.01
C GLY A 439 -12.83 7.85 0.93
N VAL A 440 -12.86 7.57 2.22
CA VAL A 440 -12.16 8.39 3.20
C VAL A 440 -10.65 8.36 2.97
N VAL A 441 -9.97 9.45 3.28
CA VAL A 441 -8.52 9.61 3.07
C VAL A 441 -7.72 8.53 3.79
N GLU A 442 -8.15 8.15 4.99
CA GLU A 442 -7.50 7.14 5.83
C GLU A 442 -8.12 5.73 5.59
N SER A 443 -8.33 5.36 4.31
CA SER A 443 -8.98 4.08 3.95
C SER A 443 -8.20 2.86 4.46
N SER A 444 -6.85 2.92 4.55
CA SER A 444 -6.02 1.87 5.15
C SER A 444 -6.39 1.64 6.62
N THR A 445 -6.52 2.72 7.39
CA THR A 445 -6.97 2.68 8.79
C THR A 445 -8.36 2.04 8.92
N ILE A 446 -9.30 2.40 8.04
CA ILE A 446 -10.66 1.80 8.04
C ILE A 446 -10.60 0.31 7.77
N GLY A 447 -9.82 -0.13 6.76
CA GLY A 447 -9.67 -1.55 6.45
C GLY A 447 -8.99 -2.33 7.57
N ASN A 448 -7.96 -1.75 8.18
CA ASN A 448 -7.29 -2.31 9.36
C ASN A 448 -8.30 -2.54 10.49
N PHE A 449 -9.12 -1.54 10.84
CA PHE A 449 -10.17 -1.69 11.84
C PHE A 449 -11.22 -2.73 11.44
N ALA A 450 -11.68 -2.73 10.18
CA ALA A 450 -12.70 -3.67 9.71
C ALA A 450 -12.23 -5.12 9.83
N VAL A 451 -10.98 -5.41 9.49
CA VAL A 451 -10.38 -6.73 9.65
C VAL A 451 -10.24 -7.12 11.11
N GLN A 452 -9.78 -6.21 11.99
CA GLN A 452 -9.66 -6.48 13.42
C GLN A 452 -11.03 -6.80 14.04
N LEU A 453 -12.05 -6.00 13.72
CA LEU A 453 -13.42 -6.21 14.25
C LEU A 453 -13.99 -7.55 13.78
N ALA A 454 -13.84 -7.90 12.50
CA ALA A 454 -14.25 -9.20 11.99
C ALA A 454 -13.53 -10.36 12.68
N SER A 455 -12.24 -10.20 12.95
CA SER A 455 -11.44 -11.19 13.69
C SER A 455 -11.93 -11.37 15.13
N LEU A 456 -12.20 -10.28 15.84
CA LEU A 456 -12.69 -10.30 17.22
C LEU A 456 -14.08 -10.96 17.35
N GLU A 457 -14.89 -10.97 16.29
CA GLU A 457 -16.14 -11.72 16.19
C GLU A 457 -15.94 -13.21 15.90
N GLY A 458 -14.70 -13.68 15.74
CA GLY A 458 -14.40 -15.07 15.40
C GLY A 458 -14.55 -15.39 13.90
N ALA A 459 -14.57 -14.37 13.05
CA ALA A 459 -14.69 -14.48 11.60
C ALA A 459 -13.46 -13.84 10.88
N PRO A 460 -12.23 -14.27 11.20
CA PRO A 460 -11.05 -13.74 10.53
C PRO A 460 -11.14 -14.03 9.02
N ASP A 461 -10.68 -13.07 8.21
CA ASP A 461 -10.67 -13.16 6.74
C ASP A 461 -12.05 -13.44 6.09
N ALA A 462 -13.15 -13.21 6.82
CA ALA A 462 -14.51 -13.37 6.29
C ALA A 462 -14.92 -12.13 5.49
N ARG A 463 -14.95 -12.24 4.16
CA ARG A 463 -15.30 -11.17 3.21
C ARG A 463 -16.51 -10.33 3.64
N ASP A 464 -17.62 -11.00 3.93
CA ASP A 464 -18.88 -10.31 4.27
C ASP A 464 -18.82 -9.56 5.60
N ARG A 465 -18.04 -10.07 6.57
CA ARG A 465 -17.86 -9.38 7.86
C ARG A 465 -16.94 -8.18 7.73
N ILE A 466 -15.86 -8.30 6.97
CA ILE A 466 -14.97 -7.18 6.67
C ILE A 466 -15.73 -6.07 5.92
N ARG A 467 -16.51 -6.43 4.88
CA ARG A 467 -17.36 -5.48 4.16
C ARG A 467 -18.42 -4.82 5.04
N HIS A 468 -19.03 -5.58 5.95
CA HIS A 468 -19.98 -5.04 6.92
C HIS A 468 -19.33 -3.96 7.78
N TRP A 469 -18.18 -4.26 8.38
CA TRP A 469 -17.48 -3.29 9.22
C TRP A 469 -16.95 -2.10 8.43
N ALA A 470 -16.46 -2.31 7.21
CA ALA A 470 -16.09 -1.21 6.33
C ALA A 470 -17.27 -0.23 6.10
N LYS A 471 -18.49 -0.75 5.86
CA LYS A 471 -19.69 0.11 5.73
C LYS A 471 -20.02 0.86 7.02
N VAL A 472 -20.03 0.17 8.17
CA VAL A 472 -20.32 0.79 9.46
C VAL A 472 -19.32 1.93 9.75
N LEU A 473 -18.03 1.70 9.50
CA LEU A 473 -16.98 2.68 9.78
C LEU A 473 -17.02 3.90 8.83
N ASN A 474 -17.45 3.72 7.57
CA ASN A 474 -17.59 4.83 6.62
C ASN A 474 -18.86 5.66 6.85
N SER A 475 -19.92 5.11 7.46
CA SER A 475 -21.17 5.84 7.68
C SER A 475 -21.04 7.04 8.61
N SER A 476 -19.98 7.11 9.42
CA SER A 476 -19.68 8.23 10.32
C SER A 476 -18.80 9.31 9.70
N ALA A 477 -18.24 9.07 8.50
CA ALA A 477 -17.38 10.03 7.81
C ALA A 477 -18.17 10.98 6.88
N GLU A 478 -19.46 10.74 6.69
CA GLU A 478 -20.35 11.57 5.86
C GLU A 478 -21.12 12.65 6.65
N CYS A 479 -20.83 12.81 7.97
CA CYS A 479 -21.48 13.82 8.82
C CYS A 479 -20.57 15.03 9.12
#